data_64cca4c1a57c34284a18749f045c1f41
#
_entry.id   64cca4c1a57c34284a18749f045c1f41
#
_cell.length_a   1.000
_cell.length_b   1.000
_cell.length_c   1.000
_cell.angle_alpha   90.00
_cell.angle_beta   90.00
_cell.angle_gamma   90.00
#
_symmetry.space_group_name_H-M   'P 1'
#
loop_
_entity.id
_entity.type
_entity.pdbx_description
1 polymer ?
#
loop_
_entity_poly.entity_id
_entity_poly.type
_entity_poly.pdbx_seq_one_letter_code
_entity_poly.pdbx_strand_id
1 'polypeptide(L)'
;TSFSKMLNFKLKKLKVKKNIFLPFGYDKYLHRKPNLKKKTNTNNKINFVGAYDKYRENFLNKLNIKIDVFGPGWNKMKKKNKNINISSGMIDGIKLSKINNEYSISLNIMRKQDLNSHNMKTFEIPAMNGLLLTRRNTEQNTLFKENVFCYMYKDYKELRKKIKHILADSTKAKIIRKAAHKKVRQFSYDNRLKFLLSNLL
;
A
#
# COMPACT_ATOMS: atom_id res chain seq x y z
N THR A 1 22.80 4.86 -1.40
CA THR A 1 21.46 4.58 -1.96
C THR A 1 20.39 5.47 -1.36
N SER A 2 19.34 5.77 -2.11
CA SER A 2 18.17 6.47 -1.61
C SER A 2 16.88 5.77 -2.05
N PHE A 3 15.89 5.71 -1.17
CA PHE A 3 14.60 5.09 -1.46
C PHE A 3 13.61 6.04 -2.17
N SER A 4 13.86 7.34 -2.14
CA SER A 4 13.00 8.36 -2.76
C SER A 4 13.73 9.11 -3.86
N LYS A 5 13.06 9.36 -4.99
CA LYS A 5 13.61 10.17 -6.09
C LYS A 5 13.92 11.60 -5.64
N MET A 6 13.12 12.16 -4.73
CA MET A 6 13.38 13.50 -4.16
C MET A 6 14.67 13.51 -3.34
N LEU A 7 14.89 12.50 -2.49
CA LEU A 7 16.13 12.37 -1.73
C LEU A 7 17.33 12.13 -2.66
N ASN A 8 17.15 11.29 -3.69
CA ASN A 8 18.17 11.07 -4.72
C ASN A 8 18.60 12.39 -5.39
N PHE A 9 17.64 13.24 -5.75
CA PHE A 9 17.93 14.56 -6.32
C PHE A 9 18.70 15.48 -5.35
N LYS A 10 18.33 15.49 -4.06
CA LYS A 10 19.05 16.26 -3.03
C LYS A 10 20.49 15.78 -2.86
N LEU A 11 20.72 14.47 -2.81
CA LEU A 11 22.07 13.88 -2.71
C LEU A 11 22.95 14.21 -3.92
N LYS A 12 22.37 14.26 -5.13
CA LYS A 12 23.11 14.71 -6.32
C LYS A 12 23.56 16.16 -6.20
N LYS A 13 22.72 17.05 -5.67
CA LYS A 13 23.09 18.45 -5.41
C LYS A 13 24.25 18.59 -4.41
N LEU A 14 24.37 17.65 -3.47
CA LEU A 14 25.47 17.57 -2.50
C LEU A 14 26.75 16.91 -3.10
N LYS A 15 26.80 16.73 -4.43
CA LYS A 15 27.95 16.16 -5.15
C LYS A 15 28.34 14.75 -4.68
N VAL A 16 27.38 13.97 -4.18
CA VAL A 16 27.61 12.56 -3.85
C VAL A 16 28.00 11.80 -5.12
N LYS A 17 29.20 11.24 -5.17
CA LYS A 17 29.82 10.63 -6.37
C LYS A 17 28.97 9.51 -6.98
N LYS A 18 28.39 8.63 -6.17
CA LYS A 18 27.52 7.54 -6.64
C LYS A 18 26.26 7.45 -5.78
N ASN A 19 25.11 7.66 -6.39
CA ASN A 19 23.84 7.56 -5.71
C ASN A 19 22.85 6.73 -6.51
N ILE A 20 22.41 5.61 -5.96
CA ILE A 20 21.51 4.66 -6.61
C ILE A 20 20.10 4.84 -6.01
N PHE A 21 19.10 5.04 -6.88
CA PHE A 21 17.71 4.99 -6.48
C PHE A 21 17.30 3.53 -6.26
N LEU A 22 17.08 3.19 -5.00
CA LEU A 22 16.65 1.86 -4.57
C LEU A 22 15.31 1.97 -3.85
N PRO A 23 14.18 1.80 -4.55
CA PRO A 23 12.86 1.83 -3.92
C PRO A 23 12.74 0.77 -2.83
N PHE A 24 11.82 0.96 -1.90
CA PHE A 24 11.44 -0.11 -0.97
C PHE A 24 11.08 -1.39 -1.72
N GLY A 25 11.02 -2.47 -1.00
CA GLY A 25 10.63 -3.78 -1.50
C GLY A 25 9.75 -4.49 -0.50
N TYR A 26 9.68 -5.80 -0.63
CA TYR A 26 8.94 -6.66 0.27
C TYR A 26 9.71 -7.96 0.54
N ASP A 27 9.43 -8.58 1.68
CA ASP A 27 9.92 -9.90 2.03
C ASP A 27 9.02 -10.97 1.39
N LYS A 28 9.58 -11.82 0.52
CA LYS A 28 8.81 -12.84 -0.23
C LYS A 28 8.26 -13.96 0.65
N TYR A 29 8.80 -14.17 1.84
CA TYR A 29 8.35 -15.19 2.78
C TYR A 29 7.23 -14.66 3.68
N LEU A 30 7.39 -13.43 4.21
CA LEU A 30 6.41 -12.78 5.09
C LEU A 30 5.20 -12.25 4.32
N HIS A 31 5.41 -11.68 3.12
CA HIS A 31 4.37 -11.03 2.33
C HIS A 31 3.94 -11.89 1.14
N ARG A 32 3.78 -13.17 1.34
CA ARG A 32 3.31 -14.09 0.30
C ARG A 32 1.79 -14.13 0.22
N LYS A 33 1.26 -14.45 -0.97
CA LYS A 33 -0.16 -14.77 -1.13
C LYS A 33 -0.51 -15.95 -0.21
N PRO A 34 -1.56 -15.83 0.63
CA PRO A 34 -1.92 -16.92 1.53
C PRO A 34 -2.56 -18.09 0.77
N ASN A 35 -2.27 -19.31 1.21
CA ASN A 35 -2.99 -20.49 0.75
C ASN A 35 -4.29 -20.63 1.56
N LEU A 36 -5.39 -20.13 0.99
CA LEU A 36 -6.68 -20.15 1.66
C LEU A 36 -7.52 -21.32 1.16
N LYS A 37 -7.85 -22.26 2.05
CA LYS A 37 -8.78 -23.37 1.76
C LYS A 37 -10.23 -22.90 1.58
N LYS A 38 -10.63 -21.82 2.27
CA LYS A 38 -11.96 -21.19 2.14
C LYS A 38 -11.81 -19.68 1.94
N LYS A 39 -12.57 -19.10 1.01
CA LYS A 39 -12.72 -17.65 0.91
C LYS A 39 -13.65 -17.18 2.03
N THR A 40 -13.20 -16.28 2.86
CA THR A 40 -14.08 -15.53 3.76
C THR A 40 -14.88 -14.53 2.93
N ASN A 41 -16.15 -14.33 3.30
CA ASN A 41 -17.02 -13.39 2.58
C ASN A 41 -16.73 -11.95 3.01
N THR A 42 -15.60 -11.42 2.51
CA THR A 42 -15.18 -10.01 2.70
C THR A 42 -15.43 -9.18 1.44
N ASN A 43 -16.34 -9.67 0.57
CA ASN A 43 -16.76 -8.93 -0.61
C ASN A 43 -17.29 -7.54 -0.20
N ASN A 44 -16.88 -6.52 -0.95
CA ASN A 44 -17.24 -5.12 -0.73
C ASN A 44 -16.68 -4.48 0.55
N LYS A 45 -15.68 -5.10 1.20
CA LYS A 45 -14.99 -4.53 2.35
C LYS A 45 -13.67 -3.85 1.96
N ILE A 46 -13.36 -2.82 2.72
CA ILE A 46 -12.14 -2.01 2.56
C ILE A 46 -11.33 -2.15 3.85
N ASN A 47 -10.03 -2.37 3.73
CA ASN A 47 -9.14 -2.34 4.87
C ASN A 47 -8.11 -1.21 4.77
N PHE A 48 -7.62 -0.81 5.92
CA PHE A 48 -6.38 -0.07 6.11
C PHE A 48 -5.55 -0.77 7.18
N VAL A 49 -4.31 -1.13 6.87
CA VAL A 49 -3.37 -1.71 7.84
C VAL A 49 -2.21 -0.77 8.08
N GLY A 50 -2.08 -0.28 9.30
CA GLY A 50 -0.98 0.60 9.69
C GLY A 50 -1.12 1.16 11.10
N ALA A 51 -0.03 1.59 11.71
CA ALA A 51 -0.02 2.20 13.01
C ALA A 51 -0.85 3.49 13.06
N TYR A 52 -1.38 3.79 14.24
CA TYR A 52 -2.05 5.05 14.51
C TYR A 52 -1.13 6.23 14.21
N ASP A 53 -1.72 7.26 13.66
CA ASP A 53 -1.12 8.56 13.41
C ASP A 53 -2.25 9.57 13.32
N LYS A 54 -2.07 10.76 13.90
CA LYS A 54 -3.14 11.80 13.95
C LYS A 54 -3.60 12.25 12.56
N TYR A 55 -2.67 12.30 11.60
CA TYR A 55 -3.02 12.60 10.21
C TYR A 55 -3.93 11.50 9.62
N ARG A 56 -3.63 10.23 9.89
CA ARG A 56 -4.43 9.07 9.43
C ARG A 56 -5.81 9.04 10.09
N GLU A 57 -5.89 9.34 11.39
CA GLU A 57 -7.19 9.49 12.08
C GLU A 57 -8.06 10.56 11.41
N ASN A 58 -7.48 11.76 11.20
CA ASN A 58 -8.19 12.86 10.53
C ASN A 58 -8.59 12.48 9.10
N PHE A 59 -7.74 11.76 8.38
CA PHE A 59 -8.00 11.27 7.04
C PHE A 59 -9.21 10.32 7.02
N LEU A 60 -9.23 9.32 7.89
CA LEU A 60 -10.30 8.33 7.98
C LEU A 60 -11.63 8.97 8.38
N ASN A 61 -11.61 9.88 9.35
CA ASN A 61 -12.81 10.62 9.78
C ASN A 61 -13.42 11.45 8.63
N LYS A 62 -12.58 12.12 7.82
CA LYS A 62 -13.03 12.90 6.66
C LYS A 62 -13.50 12.01 5.50
N LEU A 63 -12.96 10.81 5.37
CA LEU A 63 -13.34 9.87 4.32
C LEU A 63 -14.80 9.44 4.44
N ASN A 64 -15.26 9.21 5.67
CA ASN A 64 -16.66 8.87 6.01
C ASN A 64 -17.23 7.67 5.21
N ILE A 65 -16.46 6.60 5.11
CA ILE A 65 -16.82 5.33 4.47
C ILE A 65 -16.57 4.20 5.47
N LYS A 66 -17.38 3.14 5.42
CA LYS A 66 -17.14 1.94 6.22
C LYS A 66 -15.79 1.32 5.86
N ILE A 67 -14.91 1.20 6.86
CA ILE A 67 -13.55 0.70 6.70
C ILE A 67 -13.09 -0.05 7.95
N ASP A 68 -12.44 -1.18 7.75
CA ASP A 68 -11.79 -1.94 8.81
C ASP A 68 -10.33 -1.48 8.95
N VAL A 69 -9.95 -1.05 10.13
CA VAL A 69 -8.65 -0.48 10.46
C VAL A 69 -7.89 -1.43 11.38
N PHE A 70 -6.70 -1.82 10.96
CA PHE A 70 -5.84 -2.75 11.68
C PHE A 70 -4.50 -2.12 12.00
N GLY A 71 -3.96 -2.39 13.18
CA GLY A 71 -2.61 -1.97 13.56
C GLY A 71 -2.51 -1.43 14.98
N PRO A 72 -1.28 -1.14 15.45
CA PRO A 72 -1.06 -0.68 16.82
C PRO A 72 -1.47 0.78 17.02
N GLY A 73 -1.82 1.11 18.26
CA GLY A 73 -2.04 2.47 18.74
C GLY A 73 -3.39 3.10 18.42
N TRP A 74 -4.31 2.40 17.75
CA TRP A 74 -5.64 2.94 17.39
C TRP A 74 -6.58 3.12 18.59
N ASN A 75 -6.26 2.53 19.75
CA ASN A 75 -6.93 2.83 21.04
C ASN A 75 -6.78 4.32 21.45
N LYS A 76 -5.80 5.04 20.88
CA LYS A 76 -5.59 6.49 21.09
C LYS A 76 -6.57 7.36 20.31
N MET A 77 -7.38 6.79 19.43
CA MET A 77 -8.37 7.54 18.66
C MET A 77 -9.45 8.11 19.60
N LYS A 78 -9.46 9.45 19.72
CA LYS A 78 -10.35 10.15 20.67
C LYS A 78 -11.81 10.21 20.21
N LYS A 79 -12.03 10.41 18.90
CA LYS A 79 -13.36 10.56 18.32
C LYS A 79 -13.83 9.25 17.70
N LYS A 80 -14.74 8.56 18.35
CA LYS A 80 -15.40 7.37 17.78
C LYS A 80 -16.14 7.73 16.50
N ASN A 81 -15.97 6.90 15.48
CA ASN A 81 -16.65 7.04 14.19
C ASN A 81 -17.28 5.69 13.82
N LYS A 82 -18.60 5.66 13.69
CA LYS A 82 -19.37 4.43 13.39
C LYS A 82 -19.01 3.74 12.08
N ASN A 83 -18.33 4.47 11.19
CA ASN A 83 -17.85 3.94 9.92
C ASN A 83 -16.45 3.32 10.00
N ILE A 84 -15.78 3.41 11.16
CA ILE A 84 -14.43 2.89 11.35
C ILE A 84 -14.49 1.76 12.37
N ASN A 85 -14.26 0.54 11.88
CA ASN A 85 -14.12 -0.64 12.73
C ASN A 85 -12.65 -0.87 13.04
N ILE A 86 -12.25 -0.80 14.30
CA ILE A 86 -10.85 -0.85 14.74
C ILE A 86 -10.53 -2.20 15.36
N SER A 87 -9.46 -2.82 14.85
CA SER A 87 -8.78 -3.95 15.49
C SER A 87 -7.36 -3.50 15.85
N SER A 88 -7.18 -3.05 17.08
CA SER A 88 -5.88 -2.59 17.59
C SER A 88 -4.96 -3.78 17.87
N GLY A 89 -3.65 -3.58 17.67
CA GLY A 89 -2.61 -4.58 17.91
C GLY A 89 -1.71 -4.79 16.68
N MET A 90 -0.64 -5.53 16.88
CA MET A 90 0.27 -5.89 15.78
C MET A 90 -0.41 -6.87 14.83
N ILE A 91 -0.27 -6.60 13.53
CA ILE A 91 -0.74 -7.47 12.46
C ILE A 91 0.44 -7.74 11.53
N ASP A 92 0.84 -8.99 11.48
CA ASP A 92 1.99 -9.44 10.69
C ASP A 92 1.73 -10.79 10.02
N GLY A 93 2.72 -11.25 9.27
CA GLY A 93 2.78 -12.58 8.69
C GLY A 93 1.50 -13.02 7.99
N ILE A 94 1.01 -14.19 8.36
CA ILE A 94 -0.16 -14.83 7.73
C ILE A 94 -1.43 -14.01 7.91
N LYS A 95 -1.61 -13.37 9.07
CA LYS A 95 -2.80 -12.54 9.35
C LYS A 95 -2.85 -11.32 8.44
N LEU A 96 -1.72 -10.65 8.25
CA LEU A 96 -1.59 -9.52 7.31
C LEU A 96 -1.89 -9.95 5.88
N SER A 97 -1.34 -11.11 5.46
CA SER A 97 -1.57 -11.66 4.13
C SER A 97 -3.03 -12.01 3.88
N LYS A 98 -3.71 -12.62 4.85
CA LYS A 98 -5.15 -12.92 4.77
C LYS A 98 -5.96 -11.64 4.61
N ILE A 99 -5.76 -10.63 5.46
CA ILE A 99 -6.46 -9.34 5.38
C ILE A 99 -6.30 -8.73 3.98
N ASN A 100 -5.07 -8.58 3.49
CA ASN A 100 -4.86 -7.97 2.17
C ASN A 100 -5.41 -8.81 1.00
N ASN A 101 -5.43 -10.14 1.13
CA ASN A 101 -5.96 -11.01 0.09
C ASN A 101 -7.49 -11.06 0.05
N GLU A 102 -8.13 -11.05 1.19
CA GLU A 102 -9.57 -11.25 1.32
C GLU A 102 -10.38 -9.99 1.03
N TYR A 103 -9.90 -8.82 1.42
CA TYR A 103 -10.60 -7.57 1.21
C TYR A 103 -10.63 -7.15 -0.26
N SER A 104 -11.70 -6.49 -0.66
CA SER A 104 -11.85 -5.96 -2.03
C SER A 104 -10.86 -4.84 -2.32
N ILE A 105 -10.55 -4.01 -1.32
CA ILE A 105 -9.63 -2.88 -1.43
C ILE A 105 -8.74 -2.82 -0.21
N SER A 106 -7.43 -2.71 -0.42
CA SER A 106 -6.44 -2.35 0.60
C SER A 106 -6.03 -0.89 0.39
N LEU A 107 -6.53 -0.02 1.26
CA LEU A 107 -6.23 1.40 1.21
C LEU A 107 -4.85 1.66 1.82
N ASN A 108 -4.00 2.37 1.09
CA ASN A 108 -2.72 2.85 1.59
C ASN A 108 -2.79 4.33 1.93
N ILE A 109 -2.88 4.66 3.23
CA ILE A 109 -2.83 6.04 3.71
C ILE A 109 -1.39 6.38 4.04
N MET A 110 -0.77 7.17 3.18
CA MET A 110 0.60 7.67 3.35
C MET A 110 0.72 8.52 4.62
N ARG A 111 1.88 8.53 5.24
CA ARG A 111 2.20 9.56 6.25
C ARG A 111 2.44 10.91 5.57
N LYS A 112 2.29 12.01 6.32
CA LYS A 112 2.44 13.37 5.79
C LYS A 112 3.79 13.58 5.11
N GLN A 113 4.85 13.03 5.65
CA GLN A 113 6.20 13.11 5.11
C GLN A 113 6.41 12.33 3.80
N ASP A 114 5.58 11.31 3.53
CA ASP A 114 5.74 10.40 2.40
C ASP A 114 4.80 10.71 1.22
N LEU A 115 4.04 11.82 1.27
CA LEU A 115 2.99 12.13 0.29
C LEU A 115 3.48 12.20 -1.16
N ASN A 116 4.73 12.55 -1.38
CA ASN A 116 5.36 12.66 -2.71
C ASN A 116 6.25 11.46 -3.06
N SER A 117 6.26 10.42 -2.26
CA SER A 117 7.07 9.22 -2.43
C SER A 117 6.20 7.97 -2.41
N HIS A 118 6.80 6.84 -2.08
CA HIS A 118 6.15 5.56 -1.84
C HIS A 118 6.51 5.06 -0.43
N ASN A 119 5.86 3.99 0.01
CA ASN A 119 6.18 3.30 1.25
C ASN A 119 6.19 1.78 1.04
N MET A 120 6.51 1.02 2.08
CA MET A 120 6.55 -0.45 2.01
C MET A 120 5.21 -1.05 1.57
N LYS A 121 4.06 -0.47 1.98
CA LYS A 121 2.72 -0.94 1.59
C LYS A 121 2.47 -0.92 0.08
N THR A 122 3.18 -0.06 -0.67
CA THR A 122 3.15 -0.03 -2.13
C THR A 122 3.56 -1.38 -2.74
N PHE A 123 4.41 -2.13 -2.06
CA PHE A 123 4.90 -3.44 -2.51
C PHE A 123 4.26 -4.59 -1.74
N GLU A 124 4.10 -4.46 -0.43
CA GLU A 124 3.55 -5.51 0.44
C GLU A 124 2.11 -5.89 0.04
N ILE A 125 1.25 -4.89 -0.22
CA ILE A 125 -0.15 -5.13 -0.60
C ILE A 125 -0.25 -5.98 -1.88
N PRO A 126 0.39 -5.62 -3.01
CA PRO A 126 0.39 -6.45 -4.20
C PRO A 126 1.08 -7.82 -4.01
N ALA A 127 2.12 -7.89 -3.19
CA ALA A 127 2.82 -9.15 -2.90
C ALA A 127 1.89 -10.18 -2.23
N MET A 128 1.04 -9.72 -1.33
CA MET A 128 0.00 -10.52 -0.68
C MET A 128 -1.26 -10.70 -1.55
N ASN A 129 -1.19 -10.33 -2.83
CA ASN A 129 -2.30 -10.36 -3.75
C ASN A 129 -3.48 -9.48 -3.27
N GLY A 130 -3.21 -8.34 -2.64
CA GLY A 130 -4.18 -7.28 -2.31
C GLY A 130 -4.37 -6.30 -3.46
N LEU A 131 -5.53 -5.62 -3.51
CA LEU A 131 -5.78 -4.53 -4.46
C LEU A 131 -5.35 -3.21 -3.85
N LEU A 132 -4.27 -2.64 -4.33
CA LEU A 132 -3.72 -1.38 -3.85
C LEU A 132 -4.54 -0.18 -4.34
N LEU A 133 -5.06 0.61 -3.40
CA LEU A 133 -5.60 1.95 -3.63
C LEU A 133 -4.76 2.95 -2.82
N THR A 134 -4.06 3.86 -3.49
CA THR A 134 -3.07 4.76 -2.86
C THR A 134 -3.16 6.19 -3.36
N ARG A 135 -2.49 7.13 -2.67
CA ARG A 135 -2.41 8.52 -3.10
C ARG A 135 -1.62 8.63 -4.41
N ARG A 136 -2.14 9.41 -5.38
CA ARG A 136 -1.45 9.68 -6.65
C ARG A 136 -0.26 10.60 -6.43
N ASN A 137 0.91 10.15 -6.89
CA ASN A 137 2.09 10.95 -7.13
C ASN A 137 2.93 10.33 -8.25
N THR A 138 3.88 11.07 -8.79
CA THR A 138 4.70 10.63 -9.94
C THR A 138 5.53 9.39 -9.63
N GLU A 139 6.11 9.30 -8.43
CA GLU A 139 6.96 8.18 -8.03
C GLU A 139 6.14 6.88 -7.92
N GLN A 140 4.97 6.93 -7.26
CA GLN A 140 4.04 5.80 -7.17
C GLN A 140 3.62 5.32 -8.56
N ASN A 141 3.26 6.26 -9.45
CA ASN A 141 2.79 5.93 -10.81
C ASN A 141 3.90 5.36 -11.70
N THR A 142 5.16 5.73 -11.46
CA THR A 142 6.32 5.10 -12.14
C THR A 142 6.53 3.66 -11.69
N LEU A 143 6.33 3.36 -10.40
CA LEU A 143 6.49 2.02 -9.83
C LEU A 143 5.32 1.10 -10.18
N PHE A 144 4.11 1.60 -10.00
CA PHE A 144 2.85 0.89 -10.27
C PHE A 144 1.90 1.80 -11.03
N LYS A 145 1.88 1.67 -12.37
CA LYS A 145 1.02 2.49 -13.25
C LYS A 145 -0.44 2.38 -12.86
N GLU A 146 -1.08 3.55 -12.68
CA GLU A 146 -2.50 3.65 -12.34
C GLU A 146 -3.37 2.95 -13.37
N ASN A 147 -4.46 2.30 -12.94
CA ASN A 147 -5.40 1.51 -13.72
C ASN A 147 -4.82 0.27 -14.43
N VAL A 148 -3.52 -0.01 -14.25
CA VAL A 148 -2.83 -1.22 -14.75
C VAL A 148 -2.41 -2.12 -13.58
N PHE A 149 -1.81 -1.53 -12.54
CA PHE A 149 -1.29 -2.27 -11.39
C PHE A 149 -1.89 -1.83 -10.05
N CYS A 150 -2.53 -0.67 -10.00
CA CYS A 150 -3.17 -0.14 -8.81
C CYS A 150 -4.25 0.88 -9.18
N TYR A 151 -5.00 1.32 -8.18
CA TYR A 151 -5.81 2.53 -8.29
C TYR A 151 -5.17 3.66 -7.49
N MET A 152 -5.35 4.91 -7.98
CA MET A 152 -4.84 6.09 -7.29
C MET A 152 -5.92 7.16 -7.13
N TYR A 153 -5.73 8.04 -6.13
CA TYR A 153 -6.60 9.18 -5.87
C TYR A 153 -5.77 10.43 -5.54
N LYS A 154 -6.28 11.62 -5.84
CA LYS A 154 -5.68 12.91 -5.47
C LYS A 154 -6.31 13.53 -4.23
N ASP A 155 -7.62 13.37 -4.07
CA ASP A 155 -8.42 13.97 -3.00
C ASP A 155 -9.54 13.04 -2.51
N TYR A 156 -10.30 13.46 -1.49
CA TYR A 156 -11.37 12.65 -0.91
C TYR A 156 -12.55 12.41 -1.85
N LYS A 157 -12.85 13.38 -2.75
CA LYS A 157 -13.94 13.25 -3.73
C LYS A 157 -13.63 12.14 -4.73
N GLU A 158 -12.42 12.16 -5.29
CA GLU A 158 -11.95 11.11 -6.19
C GLU A 158 -11.83 9.76 -5.47
N LEU A 159 -11.31 9.74 -4.24
CA LEU A 159 -11.20 8.52 -3.45
C LEU A 159 -12.55 7.83 -3.27
N ARG A 160 -13.58 8.57 -2.83
CA ARG A 160 -14.94 8.03 -2.69
C ARG A 160 -15.51 7.52 -4.01
N LYS A 161 -15.32 8.27 -5.11
CA LYS A 161 -15.76 7.85 -6.45
C LYS A 161 -15.06 6.56 -6.90
N LYS A 162 -13.74 6.47 -6.70
CA LYS A 162 -12.95 5.27 -7.04
C LYS A 162 -13.37 4.06 -6.22
N ILE A 163 -13.57 4.21 -4.93
CA ILE A 163 -14.06 3.12 -4.08
C ILE A 163 -15.39 2.56 -4.59
N LYS A 164 -16.38 3.44 -4.86
CA LYS A 164 -17.67 3.03 -5.42
C LYS A 164 -17.49 2.28 -6.74
N HIS A 165 -16.69 2.81 -7.65
CA HIS A 165 -16.41 2.19 -8.96
C HIS A 165 -15.73 0.81 -8.82
N ILE A 166 -14.72 0.68 -7.96
CA ILE A 166 -14.01 -0.59 -7.75
C ILE A 166 -14.94 -1.66 -7.18
N LEU A 167 -15.83 -1.27 -6.25
CA LEU A 167 -16.78 -2.20 -5.63
C LEU A 167 -17.89 -2.62 -6.60
N ALA A 168 -18.28 -1.76 -7.54
CA ALA A 168 -19.27 -2.06 -8.57
C ALA A 168 -18.71 -2.96 -9.68
N ASP A 169 -17.44 -2.79 -10.08
CA ASP A 169 -16.77 -3.59 -11.12
C ASP A 169 -15.66 -4.47 -10.55
N SER A 170 -16.04 -5.63 -10.04
CA SER A 170 -15.10 -6.59 -9.50
C SER A 170 -14.20 -7.25 -10.55
N THR A 171 -14.59 -7.26 -11.81
CA THR A 171 -13.86 -7.92 -12.91
C THR A 171 -12.56 -7.16 -13.21
N LYS A 172 -12.66 -5.87 -13.47
CA LYS A 172 -11.50 -5.00 -13.69
C LYS A 172 -10.57 -4.98 -12.45
N ALA A 173 -11.16 -4.92 -11.26
CA ALA A 173 -10.41 -4.97 -10.01
C ALA A 173 -9.57 -6.26 -9.88
N LYS A 174 -10.12 -7.41 -10.25
CA LYS A 174 -9.41 -8.70 -10.26
C LYS A 174 -8.26 -8.73 -11.27
N ILE A 175 -8.44 -8.16 -12.46
CA ILE A 175 -7.39 -8.07 -13.48
C ILE A 175 -6.22 -7.24 -12.98
N ILE A 176 -6.48 -6.03 -12.46
CA ILE A 176 -5.46 -5.13 -11.91
C ILE A 176 -4.71 -5.79 -10.74
N ARG A 177 -5.44 -6.43 -9.84
CA ARG A 177 -4.89 -7.16 -8.70
C ARG A 177 -3.93 -8.28 -9.13
N LYS A 178 -4.31 -9.09 -10.12
CA LYS A 178 -3.45 -10.14 -10.72
C LYS A 178 -2.20 -9.55 -11.37
N ALA A 179 -2.36 -8.49 -12.16
CA ALA A 179 -1.26 -7.81 -12.82
C ALA A 179 -0.26 -7.24 -11.82
N ALA A 180 -0.75 -6.58 -10.75
CA ALA A 180 0.07 -6.05 -9.67
C ALA A 180 0.84 -7.15 -8.94
N HIS A 181 0.20 -8.29 -8.64
CA HIS A 181 0.84 -9.44 -8.00
C HIS A 181 1.97 -10.05 -8.86
N LYS A 182 1.80 -10.07 -10.19
CA LYS A 182 2.88 -10.48 -11.11
C LYS A 182 4.00 -9.43 -11.14
N LYS A 183 3.65 -8.16 -11.27
CA LYS A 183 4.60 -7.04 -11.35
C LYS A 183 5.48 -6.92 -10.12
N VAL A 184 4.92 -7.08 -8.91
CA VAL A 184 5.63 -6.84 -7.66
C VAL A 184 6.82 -7.79 -7.43
N ARG A 185 6.85 -8.97 -8.06
CA ARG A 185 7.90 -9.97 -7.87
C ARG A 185 9.31 -9.43 -8.10
N GLN A 186 9.49 -8.48 -9.02
CA GLN A 186 10.78 -7.82 -9.27
C GLN A 186 11.26 -6.93 -8.11
N PHE A 187 10.38 -6.64 -7.14
CA PHE A 187 10.67 -5.76 -6.01
C PHE A 187 10.90 -6.50 -4.68
N SER A 188 11.11 -7.81 -4.70
CA SER A 188 11.52 -8.54 -3.49
C SER A 188 12.87 -8.03 -2.98
N TYR A 189 13.14 -8.15 -1.68
CA TYR A 189 14.43 -7.75 -1.11
C TYR A 189 15.60 -8.51 -1.77
N ASP A 190 15.42 -9.77 -2.14
CA ASP A 190 16.44 -10.53 -2.89
C ASP A 190 16.79 -9.84 -4.22
N ASN A 191 15.76 -9.42 -4.98
CA ASN A 191 15.98 -8.75 -6.26
C ASN A 191 16.54 -7.32 -6.08
N ARG A 192 16.20 -6.65 -4.95
CA ARG A 192 16.82 -5.37 -4.58
C ARG A 192 18.30 -5.53 -4.28
N LEU A 193 18.67 -6.58 -3.55
CA LEU A 193 20.07 -6.87 -3.25
C LEU A 193 20.84 -7.20 -4.53
N LYS A 194 20.33 -8.05 -5.40
CA LYS A 194 20.94 -8.35 -6.70
C LYS A 194 21.19 -7.09 -7.52
N PHE A 195 20.16 -6.23 -7.64
CA PHE A 195 20.28 -4.94 -8.34
C PHE A 195 21.33 -4.04 -7.69
N LEU A 196 21.40 -3.97 -6.37
CA LEU A 196 22.38 -3.16 -5.66
C LEU A 196 23.81 -3.66 -5.96
N LEU A 197 24.05 -4.97 -5.82
CA LEU A 197 25.36 -5.57 -6.07
C LEU A 197 25.81 -5.36 -7.52
N SER A 198 24.94 -5.57 -8.51
CA SER A 198 25.28 -5.35 -9.93
C SER A 198 25.56 -3.89 -10.30
N ASN A 199 25.26 -2.93 -9.43
CA ASN A 199 25.57 -1.51 -9.64
C ASN A 199 26.71 -0.99 -8.74
N LEU A 200 27.21 -1.81 -7.83
CA LEU A 200 28.34 -1.49 -6.97
C LEU A 200 29.65 -2.12 -7.47
N LEU A 201 29.54 -3.29 -8.06
CA LEU A 201 30.63 -4.02 -8.74
C LEU A 201 30.74 -3.57 -10.19
#